data_f43a9ab878a673be0a0e3d99c4b6e991
#
_entry.id   f43a9ab878a673be0a0e3d99c4b6e991
#
_cell.length_a   1.000
_cell.length_b   1.000
_cell.length_c   1.000
_cell.angle_alpha   90.00
_cell.angle_beta   90.00
_cell.angle_gamma   90.00
#
_symmetry.space_group_name_H-M   'P 1'
#
loop_
_entity.id
_entity.type
_entity.pdbx_description
1 polymer ?
#
loop_
_entity_poly.entity_id
_entity_poly.type
_entity_poly.pdbx_seq_one_letter_code
_entity_poly.pdbx_strand_id
1 'polypeptide(L)'
;MRALFSVSDKRGVVDFARQLRESGWEIVATGGTMKLLQDSGIEVINISQVTGFPEICDGRVKTLHPKVHGGLLAQRDNPEHLAALRSNEIEFIDLVCVNLYPFAQTIGKEGVTMEEAVENIDIGGPSMLRSAAKNWQDVTVVCNPDNYPSIIEEIRHGGNTTPQTRLRLSAEAYTHTAEYDMKIAAYMRSQAGLSEKLFLTYDLVQPLRYGENPHQSAKFYRQSAPVPYSTAFAQQLNGKELSYNNIQDANAALGIVREFREPFCVGVKHLTPCGAAIGSSAAECWQKTLEADPISIYGGIVATNCEIDAQTATMMKDVFLEIIIAPHFSPEALRILCTKKNLRLLEVDMTPTDDTEQNIVSVTGGLLVQDADNKTVEVVADMCVTDTKPSADELRDLNFGLKIVKHIKSNAICVVRDGATLGIGAGQTNRIGSAEIALRQAHSKGATQNLVLASDAFFPFDDCVELAAKMGVTAIVQPGGSIHDDDSVRKANEKGISMMMTGTRHFKH
;
A
#
# COMPACT_ATOMS: atom_id res chain seq x y z
N MET A 1 -18.93 38.74 8.80
CA MET A 1 -18.92 37.42 8.12
C MET A 1 -19.21 36.34 9.15
N ARG A 2 -19.79 35.23 8.74
CA ARG A 2 -20.27 34.18 9.65
C ARG A 2 -19.65 32.80 9.26
N ALA A 3 -19.13 32.10 10.26
CA ALA A 3 -18.59 30.76 10.12
C ALA A 3 -19.43 29.73 10.91
N LEU A 4 -19.82 28.62 10.26
CA LEU A 4 -20.57 27.53 10.87
C LEU A 4 -19.65 26.34 11.15
N PHE A 5 -19.62 25.88 12.40
CA PHE A 5 -18.78 24.79 12.88
C PHE A 5 -19.59 23.57 13.30
N SER A 6 -19.29 22.44 12.74
CA SER A 6 -19.84 21.13 13.14
C SER A 6 -18.80 20.03 12.86
N VAL A 7 -17.88 19.82 13.79
CA VAL A 7 -16.75 18.89 13.58
C VAL A 7 -16.81 17.72 14.55
N SER A 8 -16.48 16.53 14.06
CA SER A 8 -16.25 15.33 14.86
C SER A 8 -14.79 15.29 15.35
N ASP A 9 -13.82 15.45 14.44
CA ASP A 9 -12.41 15.65 14.77
C ASP A 9 -12.19 17.09 15.27
N LYS A 10 -11.76 17.19 16.53
CA LYS A 10 -11.59 18.49 17.24
C LYS A 10 -10.19 19.08 17.11
N ARG A 11 -9.28 18.47 16.35
CA ARG A 11 -7.90 18.96 16.19
C ARG A 11 -7.87 20.40 15.68
N GLY A 12 -7.22 21.29 16.41
CA GLY A 12 -7.00 22.69 16.04
C GLY A 12 -8.25 23.58 15.92
N VAL A 13 -9.47 23.03 16.13
CA VAL A 13 -10.72 23.78 15.90
C VAL A 13 -10.87 24.99 16.83
N VAL A 14 -10.40 24.92 18.08
CA VAL A 14 -10.49 26.01 19.05
C VAL A 14 -9.63 27.19 18.58
N ASP A 15 -8.40 26.94 18.17
CA ASP A 15 -7.49 27.98 17.70
C ASP A 15 -7.96 28.56 16.37
N PHE A 16 -8.53 27.74 15.48
CA PHE A 16 -9.12 28.21 14.24
C PHE A 16 -10.31 29.14 14.49
N ALA A 17 -11.24 28.75 15.35
CA ALA A 17 -12.41 29.57 15.69
C ALA A 17 -12.01 30.86 16.40
N ARG A 18 -11.00 30.81 17.31
CA ARG A 18 -10.48 32.00 18.01
C ARG A 18 -9.92 33.03 17.02
N GLN A 19 -9.09 32.59 16.09
CA GLN A 19 -8.48 33.46 15.09
C GLN A 19 -9.51 34.06 14.12
N LEU A 20 -10.58 33.32 13.78
CA LEU A 20 -11.72 33.90 13.05
C LEU A 20 -12.44 34.97 13.85
N ARG A 21 -12.71 34.75 15.16
CA ARG A 21 -13.30 35.77 16.04
C ARG A 21 -12.45 37.03 16.13
N GLU A 22 -11.13 36.88 16.30
CA GLU A 22 -10.16 37.98 16.29
C GLU A 22 -10.18 38.78 14.96
N SER A 23 -10.52 38.09 13.86
CA SER A 23 -10.71 38.68 12.52
C SER A 23 -12.13 39.27 12.31
N GLY A 24 -12.96 39.34 13.35
CA GLY A 24 -14.30 39.93 13.31
C GLY A 24 -15.41 39.03 12.78
N TRP A 25 -15.19 37.69 12.72
CA TRP A 25 -16.22 36.73 12.27
C TRP A 25 -17.14 36.32 13.42
N GLU A 26 -18.42 36.15 13.12
CA GLU A 26 -19.35 35.46 14.00
C GLU A 26 -19.15 33.94 13.90
N ILE A 27 -19.19 33.27 15.05
CA ILE A 27 -19.07 31.81 15.12
C ILE A 27 -20.43 31.20 15.46
N VAL A 28 -20.94 30.38 14.58
CA VAL A 28 -22.12 29.53 14.80
C VAL A 28 -21.65 28.09 14.97
N ALA A 29 -22.21 27.35 15.92
CA ALA A 29 -21.82 25.95 16.08
C ALA A 29 -22.98 25.04 16.55
N THR A 30 -22.76 23.72 16.41
CA THR A 30 -23.72 22.68 16.80
C THR A 30 -23.18 21.84 17.95
N GLY A 31 -24.06 21.34 18.80
CA GLY A 31 -23.83 20.24 19.77
C GLY A 31 -22.48 20.32 20.50
N GLY A 32 -21.70 19.23 20.43
CA GLY A 32 -20.42 19.12 21.12
C GLY A 32 -19.33 20.09 20.64
N THR A 33 -19.40 20.58 19.40
CA THR A 33 -18.49 21.62 18.91
C THR A 33 -18.79 22.94 19.60
N MET A 34 -20.04 23.34 19.72
CA MET A 34 -20.44 24.54 20.42
C MET A 34 -19.94 24.51 21.87
N LYS A 35 -20.21 23.41 22.59
CA LYS A 35 -19.77 23.27 23.99
C LYS A 35 -18.26 23.44 24.13
N LEU A 36 -17.47 22.77 23.30
CA LEU A 36 -16.01 22.88 23.32
C LEU A 36 -15.52 24.32 23.13
N LEU A 37 -16.10 25.04 22.15
CA LEU A 37 -15.71 26.42 21.85
C LEU A 37 -16.10 27.37 23.00
N GLN A 38 -17.30 27.20 23.59
CA GLN A 38 -17.74 27.99 24.77
C GLN A 38 -16.88 27.71 25.99
N ASP A 39 -16.57 26.45 26.29
CA ASP A 39 -15.69 26.05 27.39
C ASP A 39 -14.26 26.62 27.21
N SER A 40 -13.89 26.91 25.97
CA SER A 40 -12.60 27.57 25.61
C SER A 40 -12.67 29.09 25.57
N GLY A 41 -13.77 29.68 26.04
CA GLY A 41 -13.95 31.13 26.16
C GLY A 41 -14.27 31.87 24.83
N ILE A 42 -14.73 31.14 23.81
CA ILE A 42 -15.12 31.72 22.53
C ILE A 42 -16.63 31.95 22.53
N GLU A 43 -17.04 33.20 22.18
CA GLU A 43 -18.44 33.51 21.98
C GLU A 43 -19.00 32.81 20.77
N VAL A 44 -20.05 31.96 20.97
CA VAL A 44 -20.63 31.10 19.94
C VAL A 44 -22.15 31.23 19.94
N ILE A 45 -22.72 31.39 18.75
CA ILE A 45 -24.16 31.38 18.51
C ILE A 45 -24.59 29.94 18.31
N ASN A 46 -25.62 29.48 19.03
CA ASN A 46 -26.19 28.16 18.82
C ASN A 46 -26.94 28.12 17.47
N ILE A 47 -26.78 27.03 16.71
CA ILE A 47 -27.48 26.86 15.44
C ILE A 47 -29.02 26.99 15.58
N SER A 48 -29.60 26.59 16.71
CA SER A 48 -31.03 26.74 16.99
C SER A 48 -31.48 28.22 17.07
N GLN A 49 -30.59 29.13 17.43
CA GLN A 49 -30.88 30.59 17.41
C GLN A 49 -30.92 31.12 15.98
N VAL A 50 -30.09 30.56 15.09
CA VAL A 50 -30.07 30.90 13.65
C VAL A 50 -31.33 30.39 12.95
N THR A 51 -31.67 29.12 13.22
CA THR A 51 -32.82 28.46 12.57
C THR A 51 -34.15 28.92 13.18
N GLY A 52 -34.17 29.30 14.43
CA GLY A 52 -35.41 29.53 15.20
C GLY A 52 -36.17 28.22 15.49
N PHE A 53 -35.50 27.07 15.30
CA PHE A 53 -36.10 25.75 15.42
C PHE A 53 -35.29 24.86 16.39
N PRO A 54 -35.95 24.11 17.28
CA PRO A 54 -35.23 23.20 18.18
C PRO A 54 -34.63 22.02 17.44
N GLU A 55 -33.60 21.42 18.04
CA GLU A 55 -33.11 20.11 17.63
C GLU A 55 -34.17 19.03 17.91
N ILE A 56 -34.48 18.17 16.94
CA ILE A 56 -35.48 17.10 17.03
C ILE A 56 -34.91 15.76 16.58
N CYS A 57 -35.66 14.67 16.84
CA CYS A 57 -35.26 13.31 16.49
C CYS A 57 -33.87 12.94 17.05
N ASP A 58 -33.68 13.19 18.34
CA ASP A 58 -32.43 12.90 19.05
C ASP A 58 -31.16 13.51 18.38
N GLY A 59 -31.33 14.68 17.76
CA GLY A 59 -30.23 15.36 17.09
C GLY A 59 -30.01 15.03 15.63
N ARG A 60 -30.80 14.12 15.04
CA ARG A 60 -30.71 13.81 13.62
C ARG A 60 -31.10 14.99 12.72
N VAL A 61 -31.97 15.89 13.24
CA VAL A 61 -32.41 17.10 12.52
C VAL A 61 -32.09 18.34 13.34
N LYS A 62 -31.08 19.08 12.91
CA LYS A 62 -30.63 20.37 13.52
C LYS A 62 -30.12 21.37 12.48
N THR A 63 -29.40 20.90 11.46
CA THR A 63 -28.81 21.74 10.40
C THR A 63 -29.53 21.61 9.07
N LEU A 64 -30.42 20.61 8.92
CA LEU A 64 -31.26 20.44 7.73
C LEU A 64 -32.42 21.44 7.74
N HIS A 65 -32.08 22.71 7.56
CA HIS A 65 -33.06 23.82 7.67
C HIS A 65 -32.85 24.85 6.55
N PRO A 66 -33.94 25.44 5.99
CA PRO A 66 -33.83 26.45 4.94
C PRO A 66 -32.92 27.63 5.29
N LYS A 67 -32.91 28.09 6.56
CA LYS A 67 -32.03 29.17 7.01
C LYS A 67 -30.54 28.83 6.95
N VAL A 68 -30.19 27.56 7.13
CA VAL A 68 -28.79 27.10 6.97
C VAL A 68 -28.44 26.97 5.49
N HIS A 69 -29.20 26.17 4.76
CA HIS A 69 -28.90 25.89 3.35
C HIS A 69 -29.14 27.10 2.43
N GLY A 70 -30.09 27.96 2.75
CA GLY A 70 -30.28 29.24 2.05
C GLY A 70 -29.07 30.16 2.23
N GLY A 71 -28.56 30.29 3.46
CA GLY A 71 -27.36 31.08 3.75
C GLY A 71 -26.10 30.57 3.05
N LEU A 72 -26.02 29.26 2.77
CA LEU A 72 -24.90 28.62 2.06
C LEU A 72 -25.05 28.68 0.53
N LEU A 73 -26.27 28.46 -0.02
CA LEU A 73 -26.50 28.26 -1.44
C LEU A 73 -26.82 29.53 -2.23
N ALA A 74 -27.21 30.59 -1.54
CA ALA A 74 -27.56 31.84 -2.21
C ALA A 74 -26.36 32.49 -2.88
N GLN A 75 -26.45 32.71 -4.18
CA GLN A 75 -25.47 33.47 -4.96
C GLN A 75 -25.58 34.95 -4.61
N ARG A 76 -24.46 35.57 -4.27
CA ARG A 76 -24.42 36.96 -3.69
C ARG A 76 -24.61 38.03 -4.74
N ASP A 77 -24.42 37.72 -6.00
CA ASP A 77 -24.64 38.61 -7.15
C ASP A 77 -26.04 38.45 -7.78
N ASN A 78 -26.87 37.49 -7.31
CA ASN A 78 -28.21 37.26 -7.83
C ASN A 78 -29.27 38.05 -7.04
N PRO A 79 -29.94 39.09 -7.65
CA PRO A 79 -30.93 39.88 -6.96
C PRO A 79 -32.15 39.10 -6.45
N GLU A 80 -32.58 38.06 -7.15
CA GLU A 80 -33.71 37.23 -6.74
C GLU A 80 -33.34 36.41 -5.47
N HIS A 81 -32.12 35.85 -5.42
CA HIS A 81 -31.64 35.15 -4.24
C HIS A 81 -31.56 36.10 -3.04
N LEU A 82 -31.04 37.32 -3.24
CA LEU A 82 -30.97 38.33 -2.17
C LEU A 82 -32.36 38.76 -1.67
N ALA A 83 -33.33 38.90 -2.55
CA ALA A 83 -34.71 39.21 -2.18
C ALA A 83 -35.34 38.05 -1.38
N ALA A 84 -35.14 36.78 -1.83
CA ALA A 84 -35.62 35.61 -1.13
C ALA A 84 -35.00 35.44 0.27
N LEU A 85 -33.70 35.70 0.44
CA LEU A 85 -33.07 35.66 1.75
C LEU A 85 -33.65 36.73 2.69
N ARG A 86 -33.82 37.97 2.21
CA ARG A 86 -34.36 39.08 3.03
C ARG A 86 -35.81 38.78 3.46
N SER A 87 -36.67 38.28 2.56
CA SER A 87 -38.08 37.97 2.86
C SER A 87 -38.25 36.83 3.86
N ASN A 88 -37.23 35.96 4.03
CA ASN A 88 -37.22 34.82 4.94
C ASN A 88 -36.29 35.04 6.15
N GLU A 89 -35.71 36.23 6.36
CA GLU A 89 -34.80 36.54 7.44
C GLU A 89 -33.60 35.58 7.50
N ILE A 90 -33.01 35.30 6.34
CA ILE A 90 -31.86 34.42 6.21
C ILE A 90 -30.58 35.25 6.02
N GLU A 91 -29.62 35.02 6.85
CA GLU A 91 -28.29 35.62 6.74
C GLU A 91 -27.30 34.69 6.05
N PHE A 92 -26.28 35.26 5.42
CA PHE A 92 -25.23 34.49 4.78
C PHE A 92 -24.40 33.72 5.78
N ILE A 93 -23.93 32.56 5.33
CA ILE A 93 -22.86 31.77 5.97
C ILE A 93 -21.69 31.79 4.99
N ASP A 94 -20.56 32.37 5.44
CA ASP A 94 -19.40 32.64 4.60
C ASP A 94 -18.36 31.53 4.64
N LEU A 95 -18.38 30.76 5.74
CA LEU A 95 -17.48 29.61 5.93
C LEU A 95 -18.23 28.46 6.62
N VAL A 96 -17.99 27.24 6.14
CA VAL A 96 -18.43 26.01 6.79
C VAL A 96 -17.19 25.19 7.15
N CYS A 97 -17.05 24.88 8.44
CA CYS A 97 -16.04 23.98 8.97
C CYS A 97 -16.72 22.71 9.51
N VAL A 98 -16.68 21.65 8.73
CA VAL A 98 -17.39 20.39 9.01
C VAL A 98 -16.51 19.21 8.62
N ASN A 99 -16.33 18.29 9.54
CA ASN A 99 -15.85 16.95 9.23
C ASN A 99 -16.84 15.90 9.73
N LEU A 100 -16.87 14.76 9.07
CA LEU A 100 -17.92 13.77 9.22
C LEU A 100 -17.66 12.83 10.41
N TYR A 101 -18.67 12.14 10.86
CA TYR A 101 -18.55 11.09 11.87
C TYR A 101 -17.63 9.98 11.37
N PRO A 102 -16.82 9.36 12.25
CA PRO A 102 -15.83 8.37 11.86
C PRO A 102 -16.46 6.99 11.56
N PHE A 103 -17.36 6.92 10.57
CA PHE A 103 -18.11 5.72 10.20
C PHE A 103 -17.21 4.50 10.00
N ALA A 104 -16.10 4.66 9.28
CA ALA A 104 -15.15 3.57 9.03
C ALA A 104 -14.55 3.01 10.33
N GLN A 105 -14.25 3.88 11.32
CA GLN A 105 -13.75 3.43 12.62
C GLN A 105 -14.85 2.72 13.44
N THR A 106 -16.10 3.16 13.29
CA THR A 106 -17.24 2.55 13.95
C THR A 106 -17.46 1.12 13.46
N ILE A 107 -17.56 0.92 12.13
CA ILE A 107 -17.79 -0.41 11.54
C ILE A 107 -16.57 -1.35 11.66
N GLY A 108 -15.38 -0.84 11.94
CA GLY A 108 -14.16 -1.62 12.21
C GLY A 108 -14.06 -2.17 13.65
N LYS A 109 -14.99 -1.81 14.54
CA LYS A 109 -15.00 -2.32 15.91
C LYS A 109 -15.57 -3.75 15.94
N GLU A 110 -14.96 -4.60 16.75
CA GLU A 110 -15.49 -5.94 16.97
C GLU A 110 -16.87 -5.89 17.66
N GLY A 111 -17.84 -6.63 17.13
CA GLY A 111 -19.19 -6.74 17.70
C GLY A 111 -20.10 -5.54 17.47
N VAL A 112 -19.76 -4.60 16.57
CA VAL A 112 -20.63 -3.46 16.23
C VAL A 112 -21.98 -3.94 15.68
N THR A 113 -23.07 -3.37 16.21
CA THR A 113 -24.43 -3.67 15.72
C THR A 113 -24.79 -2.84 14.50
N MET A 114 -25.81 -3.31 13.75
CA MET A 114 -26.35 -2.55 12.62
C MET A 114 -26.90 -1.19 13.06
N GLU A 115 -27.55 -1.15 14.21
CA GLU A 115 -28.12 0.07 14.81
C GLU A 115 -27.00 1.07 15.14
N GLU A 116 -25.92 0.63 15.77
CA GLU A 116 -24.77 1.49 16.09
C GLU A 116 -24.10 2.02 14.82
N ALA A 117 -23.97 1.19 13.78
CA ALA A 117 -23.41 1.61 12.51
C ALA A 117 -24.29 2.68 11.85
N VAL A 118 -25.61 2.48 11.82
CA VAL A 118 -26.56 3.42 11.21
C VAL A 118 -26.61 4.76 11.96
N GLU A 119 -26.55 4.76 13.31
CA GLU A 119 -26.50 5.99 14.11
C GLU A 119 -25.23 6.83 13.86
N ASN A 120 -24.16 6.22 13.37
CA ASN A 120 -22.92 6.90 12.99
C ASN A 120 -22.89 7.34 11.51
N ILE A 121 -24.01 7.25 10.77
CA ILE A 121 -24.14 7.86 9.45
C ILE A 121 -24.52 9.32 9.61
N ASP A 122 -23.61 10.20 9.21
CA ASP A 122 -23.83 11.65 9.22
C ASP A 122 -24.66 12.08 8.02
N ILE A 123 -25.79 12.75 8.26
CA ILE A 123 -26.66 13.32 7.22
C ILE A 123 -26.45 14.82 7.10
N GLY A 124 -26.39 15.54 8.21
CA GLY A 124 -26.28 17.00 8.25
C GLY A 124 -24.94 17.50 7.75
N GLY A 125 -23.86 16.84 8.15
CA GLY A 125 -22.49 17.18 7.75
C GLY A 125 -22.28 17.15 6.23
N PRO A 126 -22.54 16.01 5.54
CA PRO A 126 -22.43 15.93 4.09
C PRO A 126 -23.34 16.94 3.38
N SER A 127 -24.56 17.19 3.88
CA SER A 127 -25.49 18.15 3.29
C SER A 127 -24.91 19.58 3.33
N MET A 128 -24.33 20.01 4.46
CA MET A 128 -23.68 21.33 4.60
C MET A 128 -22.44 21.43 3.73
N LEU A 129 -21.56 20.41 3.75
CA LEU A 129 -20.36 20.37 2.90
C LEU A 129 -20.70 20.53 1.43
N ARG A 130 -21.66 19.76 0.94
CA ARG A 130 -22.07 19.79 -0.47
C ARG A 130 -22.73 21.11 -0.84
N SER A 131 -23.53 21.72 0.05
CA SER A 131 -24.14 23.04 -0.19
C SER A 131 -23.09 24.13 -0.30
N ALA A 132 -22.13 24.18 0.65
CA ALA A 132 -21.03 25.13 0.63
C ALA A 132 -20.11 24.92 -0.59
N ALA A 133 -19.74 23.66 -0.88
CA ALA A 133 -18.89 23.31 -2.00
C ALA A 133 -19.53 23.67 -3.36
N LYS A 134 -20.85 23.53 -3.50
CA LYS A 134 -21.57 23.95 -4.71
C LYS A 134 -21.48 25.47 -4.91
N ASN A 135 -21.51 26.23 -3.83
CA ASN A 135 -21.42 27.71 -3.87
C ASN A 135 -20.00 28.20 -3.56
N TRP A 136 -18.98 27.51 -4.05
CA TRP A 136 -17.57 27.81 -3.79
C TRP A 136 -17.14 29.22 -4.19
N GLN A 137 -17.86 29.87 -5.11
CA GLN A 137 -17.57 31.25 -5.48
C GLN A 137 -17.72 32.20 -4.29
N ASP A 138 -18.67 31.92 -3.41
CA ASP A 138 -19.03 32.78 -2.29
C ASP A 138 -18.68 32.20 -0.92
N VAL A 139 -18.59 30.88 -0.78
CA VAL A 139 -18.47 30.19 0.51
C VAL A 139 -17.19 29.36 0.60
N THR A 140 -16.48 29.51 1.72
CA THR A 140 -15.33 28.68 2.07
C THR A 140 -15.81 27.41 2.76
N VAL A 141 -15.48 26.23 2.21
CA VAL A 141 -15.80 24.92 2.81
C VAL A 141 -14.51 24.26 3.32
N VAL A 142 -14.51 23.81 4.57
CA VAL A 142 -13.33 23.20 5.22
C VAL A 142 -13.73 21.88 5.85
N CYS A 143 -13.19 20.78 5.36
CA CYS A 143 -13.41 19.43 5.92
C CYS A 143 -12.15 18.81 6.56
N ASN A 144 -10.97 19.35 6.25
CA ASN A 144 -9.70 18.86 6.78
C ASN A 144 -9.04 19.92 7.68
N PRO A 145 -8.73 19.60 8.97
CA PRO A 145 -8.05 20.49 9.89
C PRO A 145 -6.69 21.02 9.41
N ASP A 146 -6.01 20.27 8.55
CA ASP A 146 -4.68 20.66 8.02
C ASP A 146 -4.74 21.92 7.16
N ASN A 147 -5.93 22.31 6.68
CA ASN A 147 -6.14 23.55 5.93
C ASN A 147 -6.31 24.80 6.83
N TYR A 148 -6.53 24.65 8.14
CA TYR A 148 -6.81 25.80 9.03
C TYR A 148 -5.75 26.90 8.98
N PRO A 149 -4.43 26.60 9.06
CA PRO A 149 -3.41 27.63 9.04
C PRO A 149 -3.42 28.49 7.78
N SER A 150 -3.52 27.87 6.60
CA SER A 150 -3.50 28.57 5.32
C SER A 150 -4.75 29.44 5.11
N ILE A 151 -5.90 28.97 5.57
CA ILE A 151 -7.17 29.73 5.51
C ILE A 151 -7.10 30.96 6.40
N ILE A 152 -6.59 30.85 7.63
CA ILE A 152 -6.42 31.98 8.54
C ILE A 152 -5.45 32.99 7.98
N GLU A 153 -4.36 32.55 7.37
CA GLU A 153 -3.40 33.45 6.73
C GLU A 153 -4.06 34.30 5.64
N GLU A 154 -4.83 33.68 4.74
CA GLU A 154 -5.57 34.42 3.70
C GLU A 154 -6.61 35.38 4.30
N ILE A 155 -7.36 34.96 5.32
CA ILE A 155 -8.38 35.84 5.97
C ILE A 155 -7.75 37.04 6.64
N ARG A 156 -6.62 36.89 7.33
CA ARG A 156 -5.90 37.98 7.98
C ARG A 156 -5.39 39.04 6.99
N HIS A 157 -4.96 38.62 5.81
CA HIS A 157 -4.43 39.51 4.79
C HIS A 157 -5.50 40.13 3.89
N GLY A 158 -6.55 39.36 3.55
CA GLY A 158 -7.56 39.73 2.57
C GLY A 158 -9.00 39.85 3.09
N GLY A 159 -9.24 39.55 4.37
CA GLY A 159 -10.59 39.53 4.98
C GLY A 159 -11.38 38.24 4.64
N ASN A 160 -11.00 37.50 3.59
CA ASN A 160 -11.63 36.27 3.13
C ASN A 160 -10.61 35.41 2.37
N THR A 161 -10.97 34.15 2.11
CA THR A 161 -10.19 33.27 1.23
C THR A 161 -10.26 33.70 -0.24
N THR A 162 -9.24 33.33 -1.02
CA THR A 162 -9.24 33.59 -2.47
C THR A 162 -10.21 32.66 -3.21
N PRO A 163 -10.73 33.06 -4.38
CA PRO A 163 -11.54 32.16 -5.22
C PRO A 163 -10.83 30.85 -5.57
N GLN A 164 -9.52 30.88 -5.80
CA GLN A 164 -8.74 29.69 -6.10
C GLN A 164 -8.69 28.72 -4.91
N THR A 165 -8.51 29.25 -3.69
CA THR A 165 -8.55 28.46 -2.47
C THR A 165 -9.93 27.84 -2.26
N ARG A 166 -11.00 28.62 -2.45
CA ARG A 166 -12.37 28.09 -2.32
C ARG A 166 -12.67 26.99 -3.34
N LEU A 167 -12.22 27.12 -4.59
CA LEU A 167 -12.36 26.06 -5.60
C LEU A 167 -11.62 24.78 -5.21
N ARG A 168 -10.38 24.89 -4.72
CA ARG A 168 -9.59 23.75 -4.22
C ARG A 168 -10.30 23.06 -3.06
N LEU A 169 -10.74 23.82 -2.07
CA LEU A 169 -11.48 23.29 -0.90
C LEU A 169 -12.81 22.66 -1.27
N SER A 170 -13.51 23.21 -2.27
CA SER A 170 -14.73 22.61 -2.83
C SER A 170 -14.47 21.22 -3.42
N ALA A 171 -13.40 21.06 -4.21
CA ALA A 171 -13.01 19.77 -4.76
C ALA A 171 -12.68 18.77 -3.64
N GLU A 172 -11.95 19.22 -2.61
CA GLU A 172 -11.63 18.40 -1.43
C GLU A 172 -12.90 17.95 -0.68
N ALA A 173 -13.86 18.85 -0.46
CA ALA A 173 -15.12 18.53 0.20
C ALA A 173 -15.96 17.51 -0.57
N TYR A 174 -16.02 17.61 -1.92
CA TYR A 174 -16.69 16.60 -2.73
C TYR A 174 -15.99 15.24 -2.72
N THR A 175 -14.65 15.22 -2.73
CA THR A 175 -13.87 14.00 -2.56
C THR A 175 -14.19 13.35 -1.20
N HIS A 176 -14.15 14.13 -0.12
CA HIS A 176 -14.42 13.67 1.24
C HIS A 176 -15.82 13.04 1.38
N THR A 177 -16.86 13.69 0.82
CA THR A 177 -18.22 13.13 0.86
C THR A 177 -18.37 11.90 -0.03
N ALA A 178 -17.71 11.84 -1.18
CA ALA A 178 -17.75 10.68 -2.06
C ALA A 178 -17.12 9.44 -1.39
N GLU A 179 -15.94 9.58 -0.78
CA GLU A 179 -15.28 8.50 -0.04
C GLU A 179 -16.09 8.04 1.18
N TYR A 180 -16.75 8.97 1.85
CA TYR A 180 -17.65 8.66 2.96
C TYR A 180 -18.83 7.80 2.49
N ASP A 181 -19.51 8.20 1.42
CA ASP A 181 -20.64 7.47 0.86
C ASP A 181 -20.23 6.09 0.29
N MET A 182 -19.04 5.97 -0.29
CA MET A 182 -18.51 4.67 -0.75
C MET A 182 -18.40 3.66 0.40
N LYS A 183 -17.90 4.08 1.57
CA LYS A 183 -17.78 3.22 2.75
C LYS A 183 -19.13 2.79 3.29
N ILE A 184 -20.09 3.73 3.36
CA ILE A 184 -21.47 3.43 3.76
C ILE A 184 -22.13 2.48 2.76
N ALA A 185 -21.98 2.74 1.47
CA ALA A 185 -22.56 1.89 0.43
C ALA A 185 -22.01 0.46 0.48
N ALA A 186 -20.70 0.29 0.67
CA ALA A 186 -20.07 -1.02 0.81
C ALA A 186 -20.65 -1.78 2.00
N TYR A 187 -20.71 -1.15 3.18
CA TYR A 187 -21.27 -1.73 4.39
C TYR A 187 -22.74 -2.12 4.21
N MET A 188 -23.58 -1.19 3.75
CA MET A 188 -25.02 -1.43 3.59
C MET A 188 -25.32 -2.53 2.55
N ARG A 189 -24.54 -2.61 1.47
CA ARG A 189 -24.65 -3.67 0.48
C ARG A 189 -24.35 -5.04 1.07
N SER A 190 -23.29 -5.14 1.88
CA SER A 190 -22.94 -6.36 2.60
C SER A 190 -24.06 -6.81 3.53
N GLN A 191 -24.62 -5.89 4.35
CA GLN A 191 -25.72 -6.19 5.27
C GLN A 191 -27.00 -6.59 4.55
N ALA A 192 -27.26 -6.01 3.36
CA ALA A 192 -28.42 -6.33 2.54
C ALA A 192 -28.25 -7.61 1.68
N GLY A 193 -27.12 -8.31 1.77
CA GLY A 193 -26.82 -9.47 0.92
C GLY A 193 -26.77 -9.16 -0.57
N LEU A 194 -26.51 -7.91 -0.95
CA LEU A 194 -26.38 -7.52 -2.35
C LEU A 194 -25.01 -7.91 -2.90
N SER A 195 -24.93 -8.13 -4.23
CA SER A 195 -23.66 -8.35 -4.89
C SER A 195 -22.69 -7.23 -4.58
N GLU A 196 -21.44 -7.60 -4.34
CA GLU A 196 -20.36 -6.64 -4.09
C GLU A 196 -20.22 -5.60 -5.22
N LYS A 197 -19.81 -4.40 -4.85
CA LYS A 197 -19.37 -3.36 -5.78
C LYS A 197 -18.02 -2.85 -5.30
N LEU A 198 -17.00 -3.03 -6.11
CA LEU A 198 -15.65 -2.61 -5.78
C LEU A 198 -15.53 -1.09 -5.89
N PHE A 199 -15.06 -0.45 -4.81
CA PHE A 199 -14.69 0.95 -4.75
C PHE A 199 -13.20 1.05 -4.46
N LEU A 200 -12.45 1.77 -5.29
CA LEU A 200 -11.02 1.99 -5.13
C LEU A 200 -10.74 3.48 -5.11
N THR A 201 -10.01 3.93 -4.10
CA THR A 201 -9.56 5.33 -3.98
C THR A 201 -8.04 5.36 -3.78
N TYR A 202 -7.36 6.14 -4.61
CA TYR A 202 -5.93 6.32 -4.56
C TYR A 202 -5.57 7.76 -4.87
N ASP A 203 -4.63 8.32 -4.09
CA ASP A 203 -4.09 9.67 -4.29
C ASP A 203 -2.93 9.64 -5.29
N LEU A 204 -2.87 10.62 -6.17
CA LEU A 204 -1.75 10.79 -7.08
C LEU A 204 -0.49 11.16 -6.29
N VAL A 205 0.54 10.32 -6.36
CA VAL A 205 1.86 10.60 -5.78
C VAL A 205 2.67 11.47 -6.73
N GLN A 206 2.81 11.01 -7.98
CA GLN A 206 3.54 11.75 -9.01
C GLN A 206 3.13 11.33 -10.44
N PRO A 207 3.16 12.23 -11.42
CA PRO A 207 3.21 11.84 -12.82
C PRO A 207 4.57 11.20 -13.10
N LEU A 208 4.59 10.11 -13.84
CA LEU A 208 5.81 9.42 -14.21
C LEU A 208 6.27 9.91 -15.62
N ARG A 209 7.56 9.88 -15.83
CA ARG A 209 8.15 10.33 -17.09
C ARG A 209 7.57 9.57 -18.30
N TYR A 210 7.35 8.26 -18.14
CA TYR A 210 6.69 7.34 -19.09
C TYR A 210 6.34 6.04 -18.36
N GLY A 211 5.59 5.13 -18.98
CA GLY A 211 5.26 3.81 -18.47
C GLY A 211 6.41 2.81 -18.63
N GLU A 212 6.11 1.56 -18.94
CA GLU A 212 7.16 0.57 -19.25
C GLU A 212 7.98 1.01 -20.45
N ASN A 213 7.34 1.64 -21.43
CA ASN A 213 7.97 2.10 -22.66
C ASN A 213 7.81 3.62 -22.83
N PRO A 214 8.76 4.28 -23.56
CA PRO A 214 8.78 5.74 -23.67
C PRO A 214 7.53 6.38 -24.31
N HIS A 215 6.75 5.64 -25.06
CA HIS A 215 5.53 6.13 -25.71
C HIS A 215 4.28 6.04 -24.83
N GLN A 216 4.38 5.43 -23.66
CA GLN A 216 3.27 5.23 -22.72
C GLN A 216 3.29 6.31 -21.64
N SER A 217 2.18 7.04 -21.45
CA SER A 217 2.01 7.91 -20.29
C SER A 217 1.71 7.09 -19.04
N ALA A 218 2.23 7.52 -17.90
CA ALA A 218 2.00 6.82 -16.63
C ALA A 218 1.90 7.78 -15.45
N LYS A 219 1.26 7.31 -14.40
CA LYS A 219 1.11 8.01 -13.13
C LYS A 219 1.23 7.00 -11.99
N PHE A 220 1.77 7.45 -10.87
CA PHE A 220 1.86 6.64 -9.66
C PHE A 220 0.85 7.15 -8.63
N TYR A 221 0.07 6.24 -8.11
CA TYR A 221 -0.94 6.50 -7.10
C TYR A 221 -0.67 5.67 -5.86
N ARG A 222 -1.13 6.13 -4.71
CA ARG A 222 -1.08 5.38 -3.44
C ARG A 222 -2.42 5.46 -2.71
N GLN A 223 -2.69 4.50 -1.86
CA GLN A 223 -3.79 4.55 -0.90
C GLN A 223 -3.52 5.59 0.20
N SER A 224 -4.57 6.03 0.91
CA SER A 224 -4.42 7.10 1.92
C SER A 224 -3.72 6.62 3.21
N ALA A 225 -3.88 5.35 3.59
CA ALA A 225 -3.27 4.79 4.79
C ALA A 225 -1.89 4.17 4.48
N PRO A 226 -0.84 4.47 5.28
CA PRO A 226 0.46 3.81 5.15
C PRO A 226 0.38 2.31 5.39
N VAL A 227 1.17 1.56 4.62
CA VAL A 227 1.37 0.11 4.80
C VAL A 227 2.86 -0.22 4.79
N PRO A 228 3.30 -1.18 5.64
CA PRO A 228 4.68 -1.68 5.62
C PRO A 228 5.03 -2.35 4.30
N TYR A 229 6.34 -2.52 4.04
CA TYR A 229 6.87 -3.12 2.80
C TYR A 229 6.36 -2.48 1.52
N SER A 230 6.05 -1.18 1.55
CA SER A 230 5.47 -0.45 0.42
C SER A 230 6.42 0.55 -0.22
N THR A 231 6.62 0.42 -1.53
CA THR A 231 7.33 1.42 -2.33
C THR A 231 6.60 2.77 -2.34
N ALA A 232 5.28 2.76 -2.20
CA ALA A 232 4.46 3.97 -2.22
C ALA A 232 4.63 4.86 -0.97
N PHE A 233 5.10 4.27 0.13
CA PHE A 233 5.36 4.96 1.39
C PHE A 233 6.85 4.99 1.76
N ALA A 234 7.72 4.55 0.84
CA ALA A 234 9.16 4.64 1.02
C ALA A 234 9.64 6.09 1.12
N GLN A 235 10.58 6.34 2.04
CA GLN A 235 11.31 7.59 2.08
C GLN A 235 12.51 7.53 1.14
N GLN A 236 12.51 8.33 0.08
CA GLN A 236 13.65 8.42 -0.80
C GLN A 236 14.71 9.38 -0.23
N LEU A 237 15.88 8.85 0.13
CA LEU A 237 16.97 9.60 0.76
C LEU A 237 17.96 10.18 -0.24
N ASN A 238 18.07 9.60 -1.43
CA ASN A 238 19.00 10.01 -2.51
C ASN A 238 18.47 9.60 -3.88
N GLY A 239 19.02 10.21 -4.92
CA GLY A 239 18.84 9.81 -6.30
C GLY A 239 17.78 10.58 -7.07
N LYS A 240 17.56 10.16 -8.32
CA LYS A 240 16.52 10.69 -9.22
C LYS A 240 15.16 10.14 -8.82
N GLU A 241 14.08 10.77 -9.31
CA GLU A 241 12.72 10.24 -9.20
C GLU A 241 12.64 8.78 -9.70
N LEU A 242 11.74 8.03 -9.09
CA LEU A 242 11.46 6.64 -9.49
C LEU A 242 10.76 6.62 -10.85
N SER A 243 11.19 5.72 -11.72
CA SER A 243 10.48 5.41 -12.96
C SER A 243 9.41 4.33 -12.72
N TYR A 244 8.53 4.11 -13.69
CA TYR A 244 7.54 3.04 -13.67
C TYR A 244 8.20 1.67 -13.39
N ASN A 245 9.24 1.31 -14.15
CA ASN A 245 9.96 0.05 -13.96
C ASN A 245 10.66 -0.03 -12.59
N ASN A 246 11.20 1.10 -12.09
CA ASN A 246 11.79 1.13 -10.75
C ASN A 246 10.76 0.79 -9.65
N ILE A 247 9.54 1.33 -9.75
CA ILE A 247 8.48 1.08 -8.79
C ILE A 247 8.05 -0.39 -8.82
N GLN A 248 7.89 -0.97 -10.01
CA GLN A 248 7.54 -2.37 -10.17
C GLN A 248 8.61 -3.31 -9.60
N ASP A 249 9.88 -3.10 -9.95
CA ASP A 249 10.99 -3.93 -9.48
C ASP A 249 11.21 -3.78 -7.98
N ALA A 250 11.06 -2.55 -7.42
CA ALA A 250 11.12 -2.30 -5.99
C ALA A 250 10.01 -3.04 -5.23
N ASN A 251 8.79 -3.01 -5.76
CA ASN A 251 7.66 -3.75 -5.18
C ASN A 251 7.91 -5.27 -5.21
N ALA A 252 8.45 -5.81 -6.30
CA ALA A 252 8.82 -7.21 -6.39
C ALA A 252 9.91 -7.59 -5.37
N ALA A 253 10.91 -6.74 -5.19
CA ALA A 253 11.98 -6.96 -4.21
C ALA A 253 11.47 -6.95 -2.77
N LEU A 254 10.59 -6.01 -2.42
CA LEU A 254 9.96 -5.92 -1.09
C LEU A 254 9.07 -7.13 -0.81
N GLY A 255 8.33 -7.62 -1.80
CA GLY A 255 7.54 -8.84 -1.68
C GLY A 255 8.38 -10.08 -1.33
N ILE A 256 9.62 -10.15 -1.83
CA ILE A 256 10.54 -11.24 -1.48
C ILE A 256 11.12 -11.03 -0.07
N VAL A 257 11.56 -9.81 0.25
CA VAL A 257 12.17 -9.49 1.55
C VAL A 257 11.25 -9.83 2.71
N ARG A 258 9.95 -9.59 2.58
CA ARG A 258 8.96 -9.87 3.65
C ARG A 258 8.82 -11.34 4.05
N GLU A 259 9.28 -12.28 3.21
CA GLU A 259 9.27 -13.72 3.51
C GLU A 259 10.30 -14.13 4.58
N PHE A 260 11.29 -13.28 4.84
CA PHE A 260 12.45 -13.61 5.64
C PHE A 260 12.50 -12.81 6.95
N ARG A 261 12.76 -13.53 8.06
CA ARG A 261 13.00 -12.91 9.39
C ARG A 261 14.48 -12.86 9.74
N GLU A 262 15.25 -13.83 9.26
CA GLU A 262 16.72 -13.85 9.31
C GLU A 262 17.31 -12.81 8.36
N PRO A 263 18.58 -12.36 8.59
CA PRO A 263 19.25 -11.45 7.68
C PRO A 263 19.23 -11.96 6.25
N PHE A 264 18.74 -11.14 5.35
CA PHE A 264 18.46 -11.51 3.95
C PHE A 264 18.73 -10.36 2.99
N CYS A 265 19.19 -10.70 1.79
CA CYS A 265 19.36 -9.75 0.68
C CYS A 265 18.90 -10.38 -0.64
N VAL A 266 18.30 -9.58 -1.51
CA VAL A 266 17.89 -9.99 -2.85
C VAL A 266 18.20 -8.91 -3.89
N GLY A 267 18.71 -9.32 -5.05
CA GLY A 267 18.79 -8.54 -6.26
C GLY A 267 17.65 -8.89 -7.19
N VAL A 268 16.96 -7.86 -7.71
CA VAL A 268 15.80 -8.02 -8.63
C VAL A 268 16.06 -7.25 -9.91
N LYS A 269 15.65 -7.86 -11.02
CA LYS A 269 15.64 -7.23 -12.34
C LYS A 269 14.47 -7.77 -13.16
N HIS A 270 13.68 -6.86 -13.73
CA HIS A 270 12.49 -7.22 -14.52
C HIS A 270 11.51 -8.11 -13.74
N LEU A 271 11.19 -7.70 -12.51
CA LEU A 271 10.27 -8.37 -11.57
C LEU A 271 10.74 -9.75 -11.08
N THR A 272 11.94 -10.18 -11.47
CA THR A 272 12.47 -11.52 -11.17
C THR A 272 13.71 -11.41 -10.29
N PRO A 273 13.85 -12.20 -9.21
CA PRO A 273 15.10 -12.29 -8.48
C PRO A 273 16.21 -12.81 -9.39
N CYS A 274 17.35 -12.16 -9.41
CA CYS A 274 18.55 -12.65 -10.09
C CYS A 274 19.55 -13.29 -9.13
N GLY A 275 19.54 -12.87 -7.88
CA GLY A 275 20.32 -13.44 -6.80
C GLY A 275 19.64 -13.17 -5.47
N ALA A 276 19.72 -14.12 -4.53
CA ALA A 276 19.17 -13.96 -3.19
C ALA A 276 19.99 -14.81 -2.20
N ALA A 277 20.18 -14.30 -0.99
CA ALA A 277 20.90 -15.04 0.05
C ALA A 277 20.50 -14.63 1.46
N ILE A 278 20.60 -15.60 2.38
CA ILE A 278 20.63 -15.39 3.83
C ILE A 278 22.09 -15.42 4.33
N GLY A 279 22.32 -14.78 5.46
CA GLY A 279 23.64 -14.72 6.09
C GLY A 279 23.56 -14.28 7.55
N SER A 280 24.72 -14.02 8.16
CA SER A 280 24.82 -13.53 9.55
C SER A 280 24.84 -12.00 9.65
N SER A 281 25.00 -11.30 8.52
CA SER A 281 25.08 -9.83 8.45
C SER A 281 24.64 -9.32 7.07
N ALA A 282 24.34 -8.02 6.98
CA ALA A 282 24.03 -7.35 5.71
C ALA A 282 25.14 -7.52 4.67
N ALA A 283 26.41 -7.40 5.11
CA ALA A 283 27.58 -7.55 4.25
C ALA A 283 27.70 -8.97 3.67
N GLU A 284 27.49 -10.01 4.50
CA GLU A 284 27.51 -11.40 4.04
C GLU A 284 26.35 -11.69 3.09
N CYS A 285 25.12 -11.26 3.44
CA CYS A 285 23.95 -11.42 2.57
C CYS A 285 24.20 -10.76 1.20
N TRP A 286 24.72 -9.53 1.20
CA TRP A 286 25.04 -8.82 -0.04
C TRP A 286 26.10 -9.56 -0.87
N GLN A 287 27.20 -10.01 -0.25
CA GLN A 287 28.27 -10.71 -0.94
C GLN A 287 27.74 -11.97 -1.65
N LYS A 288 27.03 -12.82 -0.92
CA LYS A 288 26.41 -14.03 -1.49
C LYS A 288 25.38 -13.71 -2.59
N THR A 289 24.58 -12.66 -2.41
CA THR A 289 23.60 -12.21 -3.41
C THR A 289 24.30 -11.76 -4.70
N LEU A 290 25.41 -11.02 -4.58
CA LEU A 290 26.22 -10.61 -5.72
C LEU A 290 26.86 -11.80 -6.43
N GLU A 291 27.41 -12.75 -5.67
CA GLU A 291 28.02 -13.98 -6.21
C GLU A 291 26.99 -14.89 -6.90
N ALA A 292 25.73 -14.84 -6.45
CA ALA A 292 24.63 -15.60 -7.05
C ALA A 292 24.43 -15.26 -8.53
N ASP A 293 24.48 -13.98 -8.93
CA ASP A 293 24.49 -13.58 -10.34
C ASP A 293 25.12 -12.18 -10.51
N PRO A 294 26.44 -12.09 -10.63
CA PRO A 294 27.13 -10.80 -10.75
C PRO A 294 26.90 -10.09 -12.07
N ILE A 295 26.35 -10.79 -13.07
CA ILE A 295 26.04 -10.22 -14.38
C ILE A 295 24.68 -9.55 -14.36
N SER A 296 23.66 -10.29 -13.94
CA SER A 296 22.27 -9.78 -13.99
C SER A 296 21.99 -8.70 -12.96
N ILE A 297 22.68 -8.72 -11.80
CA ILE A 297 22.50 -7.72 -10.75
C ILE A 297 22.97 -6.31 -11.15
N TYR A 298 23.85 -6.21 -12.16
CA TYR A 298 24.30 -4.94 -12.73
C TYR A 298 23.13 -4.14 -13.31
N GLY A 299 22.89 -2.96 -12.75
CA GLY A 299 21.73 -2.12 -13.07
C GLY A 299 20.41 -2.64 -12.49
N GLY A 300 20.47 -3.58 -11.54
CA GLY A 300 19.32 -4.09 -10.81
C GLY A 300 18.97 -3.27 -9.58
N ILE A 301 17.94 -3.75 -8.89
CA ILE A 301 17.47 -3.25 -7.60
C ILE A 301 17.85 -4.23 -6.51
N VAL A 302 18.38 -3.74 -5.41
CA VAL A 302 18.75 -4.57 -4.25
C VAL A 302 17.88 -4.19 -3.06
N ALA A 303 17.32 -5.18 -2.40
CA ALA A 303 16.58 -5.00 -1.16
C ALA A 303 17.09 -5.93 -0.07
N THR A 304 17.11 -5.44 1.17
CA THR A 304 17.51 -6.20 2.36
C THR A 304 16.63 -5.84 3.55
N ASN A 305 16.43 -6.79 4.47
CA ASN A 305 15.79 -6.53 5.77
C ASN A 305 16.76 -6.11 6.86
N CYS A 306 18.03 -5.88 6.52
CA CYS A 306 19.07 -5.42 7.44
C CYS A 306 19.30 -3.91 7.28
N GLU A 307 19.79 -3.27 8.34
CA GLU A 307 20.41 -1.95 8.23
C GLU A 307 21.63 -2.01 7.32
N ILE A 308 21.78 -1.03 6.43
CA ILE A 308 22.97 -0.84 5.62
C ILE A 308 24.00 -0.04 6.42
N ASP A 309 25.06 -0.71 6.82
CA ASP A 309 26.22 -0.11 7.51
C ASP A 309 27.29 0.39 6.52
N ALA A 310 28.37 0.97 7.06
CA ALA A 310 29.48 1.49 6.26
C ALA A 310 30.20 0.42 5.44
N GLN A 311 30.34 -0.80 5.99
CA GLN A 311 31.01 -1.92 5.32
C GLN A 311 30.18 -2.37 4.12
N THR A 312 28.90 -2.63 4.32
CA THR A 312 27.96 -3.05 3.27
C THR A 312 27.84 -1.98 2.19
N ALA A 313 27.73 -0.69 2.60
CA ALA A 313 27.67 0.44 1.67
C ALA A 313 28.92 0.56 0.79
N THR A 314 30.11 0.30 1.36
CA THR A 314 31.35 0.31 0.60
C THR A 314 31.36 -0.77 -0.47
N MET A 315 30.93 -2.00 -0.12
CA MET A 315 30.84 -3.11 -1.08
C MET A 315 29.81 -2.83 -2.19
N MET A 316 28.64 -2.29 -1.82
CA MET A 316 27.58 -1.97 -2.79
C MET A 316 27.97 -0.83 -3.73
N LYS A 317 28.77 0.12 -3.26
CA LYS A 317 29.22 1.27 -4.04
C LYS A 317 29.97 0.87 -5.31
N ASP A 318 30.68 -0.24 -5.30
CA ASP A 318 31.52 -0.66 -6.41
C ASP A 318 30.71 -1.29 -7.57
N VAL A 319 29.44 -1.63 -7.30
CA VAL A 319 28.50 -2.17 -8.30
C VAL A 319 27.59 -1.06 -8.81
N PHE A 320 27.27 -1.07 -10.10
CA PHE A 320 26.22 -0.21 -10.62
C PHE A 320 24.85 -0.77 -10.25
N LEU A 321 24.14 -0.08 -9.36
CA LEU A 321 22.78 -0.39 -8.92
C LEU A 321 21.87 0.81 -9.22
N GLU A 322 20.62 0.54 -9.54
CA GLU A 322 19.59 1.56 -9.74
C GLU A 322 18.98 2.01 -8.41
N ILE A 323 18.68 1.05 -7.51
CA ILE A 323 18.03 1.29 -6.21
C ILE A 323 18.64 0.36 -5.16
N ILE A 324 18.81 0.88 -3.94
CA ILE A 324 19.02 0.08 -2.72
C ILE A 324 17.86 0.37 -1.77
N ILE A 325 17.23 -0.68 -1.25
CA ILE A 325 16.09 -0.63 -0.35
C ILE A 325 16.49 -1.30 0.96
N ALA A 326 16.29 -0.60 2.08
CA ALA A 326 16.58 -1.11 3.41
C ALA A 326 15.61 -0.52 4.45
N PRO A 327 15.49 -1.14 5.65
CA PRO A 327 14.73 -0.55 6.74
C PRO A 327 15.43 0.69 7.32
N HIS A 328 16.76 0.75 7.22
CA HIS A 328 17.55 1.89 7.69
C HIS A 328 18.94 1.94 7.02
N PHE A 329 19.50 3.14 6.94
CA PHE A 329 20.88 3.40 6.49
C PHE A 329 21.64 4.14 7.57
N SER A 330 22.82 3.62 7.99
CA SER A 330 23.64 4.36 8.92
C SER A 330 24.10 5.70 8.32
N PRO A 331 24.42 6.71 9.15
CA PRO A 331 24.93 8.00 8.65
C PRO A 331 26.18 7.84 7.78
N GLU A 332 27.04 6.87 8.10
CA GLU A 332 28.23 6.53 7.35
C GLU A 332 27.90 5.93 5.98
N ALA A 333 26.94 5.01 5.95
CA ALA A 333 26.45 4.40 4.71
C ALA A 333 25.90 5.45 3.75
N LEU A 334 25.10 6.39 4.26
CA LEU A 334 24.57 7.50 3.48
C LEU A 334 25.69 8.36 2.89
N ARG A 335 26.71 8.71 3.69
CA ARG A 335 27.85 9.48 3.19
C ARG A 335 28.60 8.76 2.04
N ILE A 336 28.69 7.43 2.10
CA ILE A 336 29.33 6.62 1.07
C ILE A 336 28.46 6.55 -0.19
N LEU A 337 27.19 6.18 -0.06
CA LEU A 337 26.30 5.90 -1.20
C LEU A 337 25.80 7.17 -1.90
N CYS A 338 25.59 8.27 -1.18
CA CYS A 338 25.15 9.55 -1.75
C CYS A 338 26.20 10.19 -2.65
N THR A 339 27.44 9.69 -2.68
CA THR A 339 28.44 10.07 -3.68
C THR A 339 27.99 9.70 -5.10
N LYS A 340 27.09 8.71 -5.24
CA LYS A 340 26.44 8.31 -6.51
C LYS A 340 25.12 9.06 -6.69
N LYS A 341 25.14 10.22 -7.30
CA LYS A 341 23.99 11.14 -7.43
C LYS A 341 22.73 10.52 -8.06
N ASN A 342 22.86 9.47 -8.85
CA ASN A 342 21.72 8.83 -9.53
C ASN A 342 21.19 7.61 -8.81
N LEU A 343 21.95 7.05 -7.84
CA LEU A 343 21.55 5.88 -7.05
C LEU A 343 20.40 6.28 -6.13
N ARG A 344 19.30 5.58 -6.23
CA ARG A 344 18.15 5.80 -5.35
C ARG A 344 18.33 4.99 -4.07
N LEU A 345 18.16 5.64 -2.94
CA LEU A 345 18.17 5.01 -1.63
C LEU A 345 16.77 5.13 -1.05
N LEU A 346 16.13 4.01 -0.79
CA LEU A 346 14.77 3.95 -0.25
C LEU A 346 14.80 3.35 1.15
N GLU A 347 14.39 4.15 2.14
CA GLU A 347 14.12 3.68 3.49
C GLU A 347 12.65 3.30 3.59
N VAL A 348 12.37 2.05 4.03
CA VAL A 348 11.04 1.46 4.01
C VAL A 348 10.72 0.86 5.36
N ASP A 349 9.54 1.15 5.89
CA ASP A 349 9.02 0.43 7.06
C ASP A 349 8.85 -1.05 6.71
N MET A 350 9.60 -1.91 7.41
CA MET A 350 9.57 -3.36 7.26
C MET A 350 8.98 -4.05 8.50
N THR A 351 8.09 -3.36 9.21
CA THR A 351 7.36 -3.95 10.34
C THR A 351 6.49 -5.10 9.83
N PRO A 352 6.59 -6.29 10.45
CA PRO A 352 5.73 -7.40 10.07
C PRO A 352 4.25 -7.08 10.26
N THR A 353 3.44 -7.45 9.26
CA THR A 353 1.99 -7.27 9.30
C THR A 353 1.29 -8.53 8.80
N ASP A 354 0.14 -8.82 9.38
CA ASP A 354 -0.79 -9.87 8.94
C ASP A 354 -1.82 -9.34 7.94
N ASP A 355 -1.72 -8.06 7.53
CA ASP A 355 -2.65 -7.45 6.57
C ASP A 355 -2.61 -8.20 5.24
N THR A 356 -3.78 -8.63 4.83
CA THR A 356 -4.02 -9.29 3.55
C THR A 356 -4.15 -8.24 2.46
N GLU A 357 -3.08 -8.01 1.72
CA GLU A 357 -3.16 -7.21 0.50
C GLU A 357 -3.94 -7.97 -0.60
N GLN A 358 -4.67 -7.21 -1.40
CA GLN A 358 -5.28 -7.76 -2.60
C GLN A 358 -4.40 -7.49 -3.82
N ASN A 359 -4.24 -8.49 -4.64
CA ASN A 359 -3.60 -8.37 -5.95
C ASN A 359 -4.67 -8.05 -6.99
N ILE A 360 -4.55 -6.89 -7.64
CA ILE A 360 -5.50 -6.39 -8.62
C ILE A 360 -4.83 -6.36 -10.00
N VAL A 361 -5.40 -7.09 -10.93
CA VAL A 361 -4.92 -7.17 -12.32
C VAL A 361 -5.99 -6.65 -13.26
N SER A 362 -5.64 -5.65 -14.07
CA SER A 362 -6.53 -5.13 -15.10
C SER A 362 -6.65 -6.11 -16.27
N VAL A 363 -7.88 -6.35 -16.70
CA VAL A 363 -8.19 -7.07 -17.95
C VAL A 363 -9.09 -6.18 -18.81
N THR A 364 -9.17 -6.46 -20.09
CA THR A 364 -10.01 -5.66 -20.99
C THR A 364 -11.46 -5.65 -20.49
N GLY A 365 -11.93 -4.49 -20.07
CA GLY A 365 -13.29 -4.27 -19.59
C GLY A 365 -13.56 -4.71 -18.14
N GLY A 366 -12.52 -5.07 -17.37
CA GLY A 366 -12.69 -5.54 -15.99
C GLY A 366 -11.42 -5.60 -15.17
N LEU A 367 -11.56 -6.14 -13.96
CA LEU A 367 -10.49 -6.40 -13.02
C LEU A 367 -10.59 -7.83 -12.49
N LEU A 368 -9.44 -8.47 -12.31
CA LEU A 368 -9.30 -9.66 -11.47
C LEU A 368 -8.79 -9.21 -10.11
N VAL A 369 -9.45 -9.64 -9.05
CA VAL A 369 -9.07 -9.35 -7.67
C VAL A 369 -8.89 -10.67 -6.94
N GLN A 370 -7.74 -10.87 -6.32
CA GLN A 370 -7.47 -12.04 -5.49
C GLN A 370 -6.67 -11.63 -4.26
N ASP A 371 -6.69 -12.45 -3.23
CA ASP A 371 -5.80 -12.27 -2.10
C ASP A 371 -4.35 -12.46 -2.54
N ALA A 372 -3.42 -11.72 -1.92
CA ALA A 372 -2.00 -11.98 -2.11
C ALA A 372 -1.65 -13.39 -1.62
N ASP A 373 -0.71 -14.05 -2.27
CA ASP A 373 -0.21 -15.36 -1.83
C ASP A 373 0.67 -15.19 -0.58
N ASN A 374 0.02 -15.05 0.57
CA ASN A 374 0.67 -14.92 1.88
C ASN A 374 0.86 -16.26 2.60
N LYS A 375 0.44 -17.38 1.96
CA LYS A 375 0.58 -18.70 2.57
C LYS A 375 2.05 -19.09 2.66
N THR A 376 2.51 -19.32 3.88
CA THR A 376 3.83 -19.87 4.18
C THR A 376 3.71 -21.35 4.48
N VAL A 377 4.59 -22.15 3.89
CA VAL A 377 4.71 -23.56 4.18
C VAL A 377 6.12 -23.80 4.69
N GLU A 378 6.25 -24.28 5.92
CA GLU A 378 7.51 -24.76 6.46
C GLU A 378 7.74 -26.20 6.02
N VAL A 379 8.80 -26.43 5.26
CA VAL A 379 9.20 -27.76 4.79
C VAL A 379 9.84 -28.50 5.97
N VAL A 380 9.20 -29.61 6.38
CA VAL A 380 9.65 -30.43 7.49
C VAL A 380 9.91 -31.87 7.01
N ALA A 381 10.74 -32.61 7.74
CA ALA A 381 11.17 -33.98 7.36
C ALA A 381 9.99 -34.94 7.13
N ASP A 382 8.86 -34.74 7.82
CA ASP A 382 7.67 -35.60 7.69
C ASP A 382 6.97 -35.45 6.32
N MET A 383 7.26 -34.37 5.57
CA MET A 383 6.76 -34.20 4.20
C MET A 383 7.53 -35.01 3.15
N CYS A 384 8.58 -35.74 3.57
CA CYS A 384 9.41 -36.51 2.69
C CYS A 384 8.72 -37.80 2.24
N VAL A 385 8.46 -37.90 0.93
CA VAL A 385 7.77 -39.03 0.29
C VAL A 385 8.72 -40.08 -0.25
N THR A 386 10.05 -39.90 -0.16
CA THR A 386 11.08 -40.84 -0.62
C THR A 386 11.75 -41.58 0.52
N ASP A 387 12.47 -42.65 0.19
CA ASP A 387 13.24 -43.45 1.13
C ASP A 387 14.41 -42.66 1.72
N THR A 388 15.15 -41.96 0.84
CA THR A 388 16.21 -41.01 1.25
C THR A 388 15.60 -39.82 1.95
N LYS A 389 16.09 -39.50 3.15
CA LYS A 389 15.63 -38.36 3.94
C LYS A 389 16.57 -37.18 3.80
N PRO A 390 16.06 -35.93 3.82
CA PRO A 390 16.91 -34.77 3.72
C PRO A 390 17.74 -34.55 5.01
N SER A 391 18.93 -34.05 4.85
CA SER A 391 19.73 -33.48 5.96
C SER A 391 19.15 -32.16 6.49
N ALA A 392 19.63 -31.71 7.65
CA ALA A 392 19.22 -30.43 8.22
C ALA A 392 19.58 -29.25 7.30
N ASP A 393 20.72 -29.31 6.63
CA ASP A 393 21.16 -28.27 5.70
C ASP A 393 20.30 -28.27 4.44
N GLU A 394 19.95 -29.42 3.89
CA GLU A 394 19.01 -29.51 2.78
C GLU A 394 17.61 -29.00 3.14
N LEU A 395 17.10 -29.32 4.35
CA LEU A 395 15.83 -28.77 4.81
C LEU A 395 15.83 -27.23 4.89
N ARG A 396 16.94 -26.65 5.38
CA ARG A 396 17.11 -25.19 5.40
C ARG A 396 17.07 -24.60 3.99
N ASP A 397 17.80 -25.20 3.06
CA ASP A 397 17.90 -24.78 1.67
C ASP A 397 16.59 -25.02 0.89
N LEU A 398 15.84 -26.10 1.20
CA LEU A 398 14.48 -26.33 0.66
C LEU A 398 13.50 -25.24 1.09
N ASN A 399 13.52 -24.87 2.37
CA ASN A 399 12.69 -23.77 2.89
C ASN A 399 13.05 -22.43 2.26
N PHE A 400 14.36 -22.14 2.13
CA PHE A 400 14.82 -20.92 1.43
C PHE A 400 14.37 -20.92 -0.03
N GLY A 401 14.61 -22.02 -0.75
CA GLY A 401 14.24 -22.17 -2.16
C GLY A 401 12.74 -22.03 -2.41
N LEU A 402 11.89 -22.58 -1.51
CA LEU A 402 10.44 -22.49 -1.62
C LEU A 402 9.95 -21.04 -1.47
N LYS A 403 10.51 -20.28 -0.52
CA LYS A 403 10.22 -18.86 -0.37
C LYS A 403 10.62 -18.04 -1.60
N ILE A 404 11.75 -18.35 -2.22
CA ILE A 404 12.22 -17.63 -3.42
C ILE A 404 11.38 -18.01 -4.65
N VAL A 405 11.12 -19.32 -4.88
CA VAL A 405 10.42 -19.78 -6.10
C VAL A 405 8.99 -19.23 -6.19
N LYS A 406 8.33 -19.02 -5.07
CA LYS A 406 7.03 -18.36 -4.93
C LYS A 406 6.97 -16.99 -5.64
N HIS A 407 8.09 -16.28 -5.70
CA HIS A 407 8.19 -14.94 -6.29
C HIS A 407 8.71 -14.94 -7.74
N ILE A 408 8.98 -16.10 -8.31
CA ILE A 408 9.45 -16.25 -9.68
C ILE A 408 8.27 -16.52 -10.61
N LYS A 409 8.29 -15.90 -11.78
CA LYS A 409 7.24 -16.11 -12.81
C LYS A 409 7.20 -17.56 -13.27
N SER A 410 6.01 -18.16 -13.26
CA SER A 410 5.77 -19.57 -13.63
C SER A 410 6.02 -19.85 -15.13
N ASN A 411 6.40 -21.07 -15.53
CA ASN A 411 6.89 -22.13 -14.66
C ASN A 411 8.23 -21.73 -14.04
N ALA A 412 8.40 -21.97 -12.75
CA ALA A 412 9.54 -21.52 -11.99
C ALA A 412 10.31 -22.66 -11.31
N ILE A 413 11.64 -22.59 -11.40
CA ILE A 413 12.58 -23.47 -10.68
C ILE A 413 13.65 -22.59 -10.05
N CYS A 414 13.98 -22.86 -8.78
CA CYS A 414 15.08 -22.26 -8.06
C CYS A 414 16.05 -23.34 -7.58
N VAL A 415 17.32 -23.21 -7.92
CA VAL A 415 18.41 -24.08 -7.43
C VAL A 415 19.17 -23.33 -6.35
N VAL A 416 19.37 -23.99 -5.20
CA VAL A 416 19.90 -23.42 -3.98
C VAL A 416 21.03 -24.28 -3.41
N ARG A 417 21.96 -23.65 -2.73
CA ARG A 417 22.94 -24.28 -1.83
C ARG A 417 23.45 -23.25 -0.81
N ASP A 418 23.65 -23.67 0.43
CA ASP A 418 24.20 -22.86 1.53
C ASP A 418 23.46 -21.54 1.76
N GLY A 419 22.10 -21.56 1.63
CA GLY A 419 21.26 -20.41 1.84
C GLY A 419 21.39 -19.32 0.76
N ALA A 420 21.83 -19.69 -0.45
CA ALA A 420 21.95 -18.77 -1.59
C ALA A 420 21.42 -19.39 -2.87
N THR A 421 20.84 -18.60 -3.74
CA THR A 421 20.41 -19.02 -5.08
C THR A 421 21.63 -19.24 -5.97
N LEU A 422 21.62 -20.33 -6.71
CA LEU A 422 22.66 -20.66 -7.69
C LEU A 422 22.16 -20.59 -9.12
N GLY A 423 20.86 -20.81 -9.32
CA GLY A 423 20.23 -20.72 -10.61
C GLY A 423 18.72 -20.55 -10.52
N ILE A 424 18.17 -19.78 -11.44
CA ILE A 424 16.76 -19.46 -11.52
C ILE A 424 16.25 -19.66 -12.94
N GLY A 425 15.26 -20.53 -13.09
CA GLY A 425 14.49 -20.70 -14.31
C GLY A 425 13.13 -20.03 -14.13
N ALA A 426 12.83 -19.03 -14.95
CA ALA A 426 11.63 -18.21 -14.82
C ALA A 426 10.84 -18.14 -16.12
N GLY A 427 9.51 -18.12 -16.02
CA GLY A 427 8.61 -17.77 -17.12
C GLY A 427 8.63 -18.73 -18.31
N GLN A 428 8.98 -20.00 -18.10
CA GLN A 428 9.01 -20.99 -19.18
C GLN A 428 7.65 -21.64 -19.41
N THR A 429 7.34 -21.95 -20.67
CA THR A 429 6.08 -22.61 -21.04
C THR A 429 6.02 -24.09 -20.62
N ASN A 430 7.16 -24.68 -20.30
CA ASN A 430 7.24 -26.02 -19.74
C ASN A 430 8.23 -26.07 -18.57
N ARG A 431 8.02 -27.02 -17.65
CA ARG A 431 8.78 -27.08 -16.40
C ARG A 431 10.21 -27.58 -16.61
N ILE A 432 10.39 -28.53 -17.50
CA ILE A 432 11.72 -29.07 -17.81
C ILE A 432 12.66 -27.98 -18.34
N GLY A 433 12.17 -27.06 -19.18
CA GLY A 433 12.96 -25.93 -19.68
C GLY A 433 13.37 -24.98 -18.55
N SER A 434 12.50 -24.72 -17.57
CA SER A 434 12.87 -23.98 -16.35
C SER A 434 13.96 -24.69 -15.55
N ALA A 435 13.84 -26.00 -15.36
CA ALA A 435 14.83 -26.79 -14.65
C ALA A 435 16.20 -26.76 -15.38
N GLU A 436 16.20 -26.89 -16.71
CA GLU A 436 17.43 -26.82 -17.52
C GLU A 436 18.14 -25.45 -17.34
N ILE A 437 17.40 -24.35 -17.39
CA ILE A 437 17.95 -23.01 -17.22
C ILE A 437 18.59 -22.87 -15.84
N ALA A 438 17.84 -23.18 -14.78
CA ALA A 438 18.31 -23.05 -13.40
C ALA A 438 19.55 -23.90 -13.13
N LEU A 439 19.54 -25.17 -13.55
CA LEU A 439 20.65 -26.09 -13.33
C LEU A 439 21.89 -25.74 -14.14
N ARG A 440 21.74 -25.25 -15.38
CA ARG A 440 22.86 -24.75 -16.18
C ARG A 440 23.51 -23.52 -15.56
N GLN A 441 22.70 -22.59 -14.99
CA GLN A 441 23.24 -21.44 -14.28
C GLN A 441 24.05 -21.89 -13.06
N ALA A 442 23.54 -22.80 -12.24
CA ALA A 442 24.29 -23.37 -11.11
C ALA A 442 25.62 -24.00 -11.56
N HIS A 443 25.61 -24.81 -12.59
CA HIS A 443 26.81 -25.48 -13.14
C HIS A 443 27.83 -24.49 -13.72
N SER A 444 27.38 -23.40 -14.35
CA SER A 444 28.29 -22.38 -14.89
C SER A 444 29.11 -21.67 -13.82
N LYS A 445 28.65 -21.75 -12.55
CA LYS A 445 29.33 -21.23 -11.34
C LYS A 445 30.16 -22.30 -10.63
N GLY A 446 30.32 -23.48 -11.22
CA GLY A 446 31.04 -24.59 -10.62
C GLY A 446 30.26 -25.37 -9.57
N ALA A 447 28.98 -25.09 -9.38
CA ALA A 447 28.13 -25.79 -8.43
C ALA A 447 27.52 -27.04 -9.09
N THR A 448 28.14 -28.20 -8.85
CA THR A 448 27.83 -29.48 -9.56
C THR A 448 27.34 -30.58 -8.63
N GLN A 449 27.31 -30.37 -7.32
CA GLN A 449 26.93 -31.36 -6.30
C GLN A 449 26.26 -30.70 -5.11
N ASN A 450 25.51 -31.52 -4.36
CA ASN A 450 24.78 -31.10 -3.15
C ASN A 450 23.86 -29.91 -3.42
N LEU A 451 23.12 -29.96 -4.54
CA LEU A 451 22.18 -28.93 -4.93
C LEU A 451 20.78 -29.27 -4.43
N VAL A 452 20.06 -28.24 -4.03
CA VAL A 452 18.64 -28.33 -3.68
C VAL A 452 17.82 -27.64 -4.76
N LEU A 453 16.69 -28.23 -5.13
CA LEU A 453 15.80 -27.73 -6.17
C LEU A 453 14.40 -27.46 -5.60
N ALA A 454 13.90 -26.24 -5.76
CA ALA A 454 12.54 -25.86 -5.44
C ALA A 454 11.72 -25.55 -6.69
N SER A 455 10.48 -26.03 -6.73
CA SER A 455 9.54 -25.86 -7.83
C SER A 455 8.25 -25.18 -7.34
N ASP A 456 7.74 -24.22 -8.11
CA ASP A 456 6.49 -23.50 -7.83
C ASP A 456 5.22 -24.38 -7.97
N ALA A 457 5.31 -25.49 -8.73
CA ALA A 457 4.23 -26.46 -8.94
C ALA A 457 4.76 -27.90 -9.15
N PHE A 458 3.84 -28.86 -9.30
CA PHE A 458 4.15 -30.25 -9.47
C PHE A 458 4.93 -30.56 -10.76
N PHE A 459 5.63 -31.67 -10.76
CA PHE A 459 6.26 -32.23 -11.97
C PHE A 459 5.24 -33.02 -12.79
N PRO A 460 5.02 -32.65 -14.08
CA PRO A 460 4.10 -33.39 -14.93
C PRO A 460 4.59 -34.79 -15.26
N PHE A 461 5.92 -34.99 -15.29
CA PHE A 461 6.62 -36.21 -15.61
C PHE A 461 7.87 -36.36 -14.75
N ASP A 462 8.53 -37.53 -14.80
CA ASP A 462 9.75 -37.80 -14.05
C ASP A 462 11.04 -37.24 -14.69
N ASP A 463 10.93 -36.61 -15.86
CA ASP A 463 12.03 -35.99 -16.62
C ASP A 463 12.79 -34.91 -15.84
N CYS A 464 12.07 -34.10 -15.06
CA CYS A 464 12.68 -33.10 -14.18
C CYS A 464 13.53 -33.73 -13.08
N VAL A 465 13.08 -34.86 -12.51
CA VAL A 465 13.84 -35.61 -11.49
C VAL A 465 15.08 -36.24 -12.11
N GLU A 466 14.96 -36.84 -13.29
CA GLU A 466 16.09 -37.41 -14.00
C GLU A 466 17.16 -36.38 -14.35
N LEU A 467 16.73 -35.20 -14.83
CA LEU A 467 17.63 -34.08 -15.11
C LEU A 467 18.31 -33.56 -13.82
N ALA A 468 17.55 -33.40 -12.76
CA ALA A 468 18.03 -32.94 -11.44
C ALA A 468 19.12 -33.88 -10.91
N ALA A 469 18.88 -35.18 -10.97
CA ALA A 469 19.87 -36.22 -10.57
C ALA A 469 21.17 -36.11 -11.36
N LYS A 470 21.08 -35.97 -12.69
CA LYS A 470 22.26 -35.85 -13.58
C LYS A 470 23.06 -34.54 -13.27
N MET A 471 22.40 -33.53 -12.75
CA MET A 471 22.97 -32.24 -12.47
C MET A 471 23.33 -32.03 -10.99
N GLY A 472 23.38 -33.13 -10.18
CA GLY A 472 23.90 -33.10 -8.80
C GLY A 472 22.94 -32.58 -7.74
N VAL A 473 21.63 -32.63 -8.03
CA VAL A 473 20.59 -32.33 -7.03
C VAL A 473 20.42 -33.53 -6.10
N THR A 474 20.38 -33.26 -4.79
CA THR A 474 20.20 -34.27 -3.75
C THR A 474 18.86 -34.16 -3.02
N ALA A 475 18.22 -32.99 -3.09
CA ALA A 475 16.91 -32.74 -2.47
C ALA A 475 16.01 -31.88 -3.36
N ILE A 476 14.72 -32.20 -3.37
CA ILE A 476 13.69 -31.51 -4.18
C ILE A 476 12.51 -31.16 -3.27
N VAL A 477 11.94 -29.94 -3.45
CA VAL A 477 10.63 -29.58 -2.93
C VAL A 477 9.68 -29.18 -4.05
N GLN A 478 8.49 -29.73 -4.03
CA GLN A 478 7.39 -29.44 -4.94
C GLN A 478 6.04 -29.67 -4.25
N PRO A 479 4.92 -29.16 -4.77
CA PRO A 479 3.63 -29.34 -4.10
C PRO A 479 3.04 -30.75 -4.23
N GLY A 480 3.39 -31.54 -5.24
CA GLY A 480 2.62 -32.72 -5.61
C GLY A 480 1.29 -32.38 -6.28
N GLY A 481 0.47 -33.39 -6.56
CA GLY A 481 -0.85 -33.24 -7.18
C GLY A 481 -0.89 -33.61 -8.68
N SER A 482 0.18 -34.19 -9.23
CA SER A 482 0.20 -34.79 -10.55
C SER A 482 -0.35 -36.23 -10.50
N ILE A 483 -0.99 -36.66 -11.57
CA ILE A 483 -1.32 -38.09 -11.76
C ILE A 483 -0.06 -38.95 -11.92
N HIS A 484 1.11 -38.36 -12.16
CA HIS A 484 2.41 -38.96 -12.31
C HIS A 484 3.34 -38.75 -11.10
N ASP A 485 2.80 -38.38 -9.92
CA ASP A 485 3.59 -38.19 -8.72
C ASP A 485 4.34 -39.48 -8.33
N ASP A 486 3.69 -40.66 -8.45
CA ASP A 486 4.32 -41.95 -8.17
C ASP A 486 5.53 -42.20 -9.07
N ASP A 487 5.50 -41.80 -10.34
CA ASP A 487 6.62 -41.92 -11.27
C ASP A 487 7.80 -41.04 -10.83
N SER A 488 7.51 -39.81 -10.42
CA SER A 488 8.51 -38.88 -9.90
C SER A 488 9.14 -39.37 -8.60
N VAL A 489 8.33 -39.91 -7.66
CA VAL A 489 8.81 -40.48 -6.38
C VAL A 489 9.68 -41.71 -6.63
N ARG A 490 9.24 -42.66 -7.51
CA ARG A 490 10.01 -43.82 -7.89
C ARG A 490 11.37 -43.41 -8.49
N LYS A 491 11.38 -42.46 -9.42
CA LYS A 491 12.61 -41.94 -10.03
C LYS A 491 13.53 -41.31 -8.99
N ALA A 492 13.00 -40.54 -8.04
CA ALA A 492 13.77 -39.94 -6.97
C ALA A 492 14.41 -41.00 -6.07
N ASN A 493 13.68 -42.07 -5.71
CA ASN A 493 14.21 -43.23 -4.97
C ASN A 493 15.33 -43.95 -5.74
N GLU A 494 15.14 -44.21 -7.04
CA GLU A 494 16.17 -44.80 -7.90
C GLU A 494 17.46 -43.97 -7.93
N LYS A 495 17.35 -42.65 -7.81
CA LYS A 495 18.50 -41.72 -7.86
C LYS A 495 19.02 -41.32 -6.49
N GLY A 496 18.40 -41.76 -5.39
CA GLY A 496 18.80 -41.44 -4.02
C GLY A 496 18.52 -39.96 -3.66
N ILE A 497 17.54 -39.33 -4.30
CA ILE A 497 17.12 -37.95 -4.06
C ILE A 497 16.01 -37.92 -2.99
N SER A 498 16.12 -37.04 -2.01
CA SER A 498 15.02 -36.75 -1.10
C SER A 498 13.99 -35.82 -1.76
N MET A 499 12.70 -36.17 -1.67
CA MET A 499 11.62 -35.38 -2.25
C MET A 499 10.58 -35.00 -1.19
N MET A 500 10.30 -33.69 -1.09
CA MET A 500 9.28 -33.14 -0.22
C MET A 500 8.06 -32.77 -1.05
N MET A 501 6.86 -33.10 -0.55
CA MET A 501 5.59 -32.69 -1.15
C MET A 501 4.82 -31.82 -0.17
N THR A 502 4.63 -30.52 -0.51
CA THR A 502 4.05 -29.50 0.38
C THR A 502 2.52 -29.43 0.33
N GLY A 503 1.90 -29.99 -0.71
CA GLY A 503 0.47 -29.81 -0.98
C GLY A 503 0.04 -28.37 -1.33
N THR A 504 0.98 -27.46 -1.46
CA THR A 504 0.69 -26.06 -1.75
C THR A 504 1.49 -25.56 -2.96
N ARG A 505 0.75 -25.10 -3.98
CA ARG A 505 1.27 -24.52 -5.21
C ARG A 505 1.39 -23.01 -5.09
N HIS A 506 2.42 -22.42 -5.71
CA HIS A 506 2.70 -20.99 -5.71
C HIS A 506 2.87 -20.44 -7.13
N PHE A 507 1.82 -20.46 -7.95
CA PHE A 507 1.89 -19.86 -9.29
C PHE A 507 1.92 -18.34 -9.23
N LYS A 508 2.79 -17.74 -10.06
CA LYS A 508 2.86 -16.31 -10.31
C LYS A 508 2.92 -16.06 -11.83
N HIS A 509 1.95 -15.34 -12.37
CA HIS A 509 1.85 -15.03 -13.81
C HIS A 509 2.05 -13.53 -14.10
#